data_b1c493ba457a75d44df100fc7db31429
#
_entry.id   b1c493ba457a75d44df100fc7db31429
#
_cell.length_a   1.000
_cell.length_b   1.000
_cell.length_c   1.000
_cell.angle_alpha   90.00
_cell.angle_beta   90.00
_cell.angle_gamma   90.00
#
_symmetry.space_group_name_H-M   'P 1'
#
loop_
_entity.id
_entity.type
_entity.pdbx_description
1 polymer ?
#
loop_
_entity_poly.entity_id
_entity_poly.type
_entity_poly.pdbx_seq_one_letter_code
_entity_poly.pdbx_strand_id
1 'polypeptide(L)'
;KSVMAQAASSAVDAINENEDFKSSLKEVVELGDYNMGFMDLAQGTVDAVAADLGVAQYQIANNDGDYVILDEPLSSEQYAIGFLKGNTELRDAVNAELLKMAEDGTMLEIAQNYVDQGLVLDSLCLINK
;
A
#
# COMPACT_ATOMS: atom_id res chain seq x y z
N LYS A 1 -16.91 -10.98 9.76
CA LYS A 1 -16.45 -10.72 8.40
C LYS A 1 -15.13 -11.45 8.16
N SER A 2 -14.91 -11.97 6.92
CA SER A 2 -13.64 -12.57 6.50
C SER A 2 -12.80 -11.52 5.81
N VAL A 3 -11.52 -11.40 6.20
CA VAL A 3 -10.57 -10.43 5.61
C VAL A 3 -9.41 -11.19 4.99
N MET A 4 -9.09 -10.86 3.74
CA MET A 4 -7.88 -11.37 3.07
C MET A 4 -6.72 -10.40 3.31
N ALA A 5 -5.52 -10.97 3.54
CA ALA A 5 -4.26 -10.23 3.51
C ALA A 5 -3.20 -11.05 2.77
N GLN A 6 -2.19 -10.39 2.19
CA GLN A 6 -1.08 -11.11 1.60
C GLN A 6 -0.21 -11.73 2.70
N ALA A 7 0.14 -13.00 2.53
CA ALA A 7 1.00 -13.71 3.48
C ALA A 7 2.34 -13.00 3.69
N ALA A 8 2.78 -12.91 4.93
CA ALA A 8 4.02 -12.25 5.35
C ALA A 8 4.09 -10.75 4.97
N SER A 9 2.95 -10.06 4.88
CA SER A 9 2.88 -8.61 4.67
C SER A 9 2.71 -7.85 5.98
N SER A 10 2.96 -6.53 5.95
CA SER A 10 2.69 -5.61 7.06
C SER A 10 1.19 -5.58 7.43
N ALA A 11 0.29 -5.88 6.49
CA ALA A 11 -1.14 -5.98 6.76
C ALA A 11 -1.46 -7.14 7.72
N VAL A 12 -0.81 -8.31 7.57
CA VAL A 12 -0.95 -9.45 8.50
C VAL A 12 -0.44 -9.06 9.88
N ASP A 13 0.70 -8.37 9.95
CA ASP A 13 1.27 -7.91 11.22
C ASP A 13 0.34 -6.90 11.90
N ALA A 14 -0.18 -5.92 11.16
CA ALA A 14 -1.11 -4.93 11.68
C ALA A 14 -2.41 -5.56 12.23
N ILE A 15 -2.96 -6.56 11.54
CA ILE A 15 -4.13 -7.32 12.03
C ILE A 15 -3.77 -8.08 13.31
N ASN A 16 -2.60 -8.72 13.36
CA ASN A 16 -2.18 -9.52 14.50
C ASN A 16 -1.88 -8.67 15.75
N GLU A 17 -1.38 -7.45 15.56
CA GLU A 17 -1.09 -6.50 16.65
C GLU A 17 -2.37 -5.84 17.22
N ASN A 18 -3.46 -5.81 16.45
CA ASN A 18 -4.76 -5.29 16.89
C ASN A 18 -5.68 -6.44 17.31
N GLU A 19 -5.53 -6.90 18.56
CA GLU A 19 -6.29 -8.04 19.10
C GLU A 19 -7.81 -7.83 19.06
N ASP A 20 -8.28 -6.62 19.32
CA ASP A 20 -9.72 -6.29 19.31
C ASP A 20 -10.28 -6.40 17.90
N PHE A 21 -9.59 -5.85 16.91
CA PHE A 21 -9.96 -5.97 15.52
C PHE A 21 -9.94 -7.44 15.07
N LYS A 22 -8.82 -8.14 15.31
CA LYS A 22 -8.64 -9.55 14.94
C LYS A 22 -9.74 -10.44 15.52
N SER A 23 -10.09 -10.26 16.80
CA SER A 23 -11.12 -11.06 17.47
C SER A 23 -12.54 -10.76 16.96
N SER A 24 -12.76 -9.61 16.33
CA SER A 24 -14.03 -9.24 15.70
C SER A 24 -14.23 -9.93 14.34
N LEU A 25 -13.15 -10.43 13.74
CA LEU A 25 -13.18 -11.10 12.45
C LEU A 25 -13.63 -12.55 12.58
N LYS A 26 -14.33 -13.05 11.56
CA LYS A 26 -14.63 -14.48 11.41
C LYS A 26 -13.35 -15.25 11.12
N GLU A 27 -12.53 -14.74 10.20
CA GLU A 27 -11.25 -15.32 9.79
C GLU A 27 -10.38 -14.28 9.07
N VAL A 28 -9.08 -14.53 9.08
CA VAL A 28 -8.08 -13.87 8.22
C VAL A 28 -7.61 -14.90 7.21
N VAL A 29 -7.77 -14.62 5.92
CA VAL A 29 -7.37 -15.48 4.82
C VAL A 29 -6.04 -14.98 4.25
N GLU A 30 -4.97 -15.74 4.44
CA GLU A 30 -3.66 -15.38 3.91
C GLU A 30 -3.46 -16.02 2.54
N LEU A 31 -3.23 -15.19 1.51
CA LEU A 31 -2.96 -15.61 0.13
C LEU A 31 -1.59 -15.13 -0.35
N GLY A 32 -1.07 -15.76 -1.40
CA GLY A 32 0.25 -15.46 -1.94
C GLY A 32 0.35 -14.11 -2.66
N ASP A 33 -0.75 -13.58 -3.20
CA ASP A 33 -0.79 -12.28 -3.85
C ASP A 33 -2.16 -11.60 -3.75
N TYR A 34 -2.16 -10.29 -3.96
CA TYR A 34 -3.36 -9.46 -3.86
C TYR A 34 -4.37 -9.69 -4.99
N ASN A 35 -3.94 -10.12 -6.20
CA ASN A 35 -4.87 -10.35 -7.31
C ASN A 35 -5.85 -11.46 -6.95
N MET A 36 -5.37 -12.52 -6.29
CA MET A 36 -6.24 -13.58 -5.78
C MET A 36 -7.24 -13.05 -4.76
N GLY A 37 -6.79 -12.18 -3.84
CA GLY A 37 -7.64 -11.58 -2.83
C GLY A 37 -8.74 -10.68 -3.42
N PHE A 38 -8.41 -9.86 -4.42
CA PHE A 38 -9.41 -9.04 -5.11
C PHE A 38 -10.37 -9.87 -5.95
N MET A 39 -9.93 -11.00 -6.53
CA MET A 39 -10.84 -11.96 -7.19
C MET A 39 -11.81 -12.59 -6.16
N ASP A 40 -11.32 -12.97 -5.00
CA ASP A 40 -12.14 -13.53 -3.92
C ASP A 40 -13.14 -12.49 -3.38
N LEU A 41 -12.73 -11.23 -3.27
CA LEU A 41 -13.61 -10.12 -2.90
C LEU A 41 -14.72 -9.93 -3.94
N ALA A 42 -14.38 -9.92 -5.23
CA ALA A 42 -15.35 -9.79 -6.31
C ALA A 42 -16.37 -10.96 -6.35
N GLN A 43 -15.95 -12.16 -5.95
CA GLN A 43 -16.81 -13.33 -5.88
C GLN A 43 -17.58 -13.44 -4.55
N GLY A 44 -17.29 -12.58 -3.58
CA GLY A 44 -17.90 -12.62 -2.25
C GLY A 44 -17.38 -13.75 -1.35
N THR A 45 -16.23 -14.34 -1.68
CA THR A 45 -15.57 -15.37 -0.86
C THR A 45 -14.97 -14.75 0.40
N VAL A 46 -14.44 -13.53 0.28
CA VAL A 46 -14.04 -12.69 1.40
C VAL A 46 -14.86 -11.39 1.42
N ASP A 47 -14.98 -10.78 2.59
CA ASP A 47 -15.74 -9.54 2.79
C ASP A 47 -14.89 -8.27 2.58
N ALA A 48 -13.56 -8.39 2.74
CA ALA A 48 -12.61 -7.28 2.58
C ALA A 48 -11.21 -7.79 2.25
N VAL A 49 -10.38 -6.89 1.72
CA VAL A 49 -8.94 -7.10 1.50
C VAL A 49 -8.18 -6.04 2.29
N ALA A 50 -7.22 -6.47 3.10
CA ALA A 50 -6.26 -5.59 3.77
C ALA A 50 -5.00 -5.51 2.90
N ALA A 51 -4.71 -4.33 2.39
CA ALA A 51 -3.61 -4.09 1.45
C ALA A 51 -3.04 -2.69 1.64
N ASP A 52 -1.87 -2.45 1.06
CA ASP A 52 -1.31 -1.10 0.91
C ASP A 52 -2.30 -0.19 0.17
N LEU A 53 -2.37 1.06 0.59
CA LEU A 53 -3.28 2.04 -0.01
C LEU A 53 -3.06 2.16 -1.53
N GLY A 54 -1.79 2.18 -1.99
CA GLY A 54 -1.47 2.24 -3.42
C GLY A 54 -1.96 1.02 -4.20
N VAL A 55 -1.87 -0.17 -3.62
CA VAL A 55 -2.41 -1.41 -4.24
C VAL A 55 -3.93 -1.33 -4.35
N ALA A 56 -4.61 -0.91 -3.28
CA ALA A 56 -6.06 -0.77 -3.28
C ALA A 56 -6.53 0.27 -4.31
N GLN A 57 -5.88 1.43 -4.38
CA GLN A 57 -6.18 2.49 -5.35
C GLN A 57 -5.98 2.03 -6.79
N TYR A 58 -4.87 1.33 -7.07
CA TYR A 58 -4.61 0.75 -8.39
C TYR A 58 -5.71 -0.25 -8.79
N GLN A 59 -6.12 -1.13 -7.87
CA GLN A 59 -7.16 -2.11 -8.14
C GLN A 59 -8.52 -1.45 -8.41
N ILE A 60 -8.87 -0.40 -7.67
CA ILE A 60 -10.10 0.38 -7.90
C ILE A 60 -10.06 1.08 -9.26
N ALA A 61 -8.92 1.68 -9.62
CA ALA A 61 -8.80 2.40 -10.90
C ALA A 61 -8.82 1.47 -12.13
N ASN A 62 -8.40 0.21 -11.99
CA ASN A 62 -8.20 -0.70 -13.12
C ASN A 62 -9.20 -1.88 -13.17
N ASN A 63 -10.13 -1.96 -12.24
CA ASN A 63 -11.16 -3.00 -12.23
C ASN A 63 -12.54 -2.38 -12.13
N ASP A 64 -13.52 -2.98 -12.81
CA ASP A 64 -14.92 -2.55 -12.82
C ASP A 64 -15.68 -2.89 -11.51
N GLY A 65 -14.96 -3.24 -10.44
CA GLY A 65 -15.55 -3.59 -9.15
C GLY A 65 -15.91 -2.34 -8.34
N ASP A 66 -17.11 -2.32 -7.77
CA ASP A 66 -17.56 -1.29 -6.82
C ASP A 66 -16.89 -1.49 -5.45
N TYR A 67 -15.57 -1.22 -5.37
CA TYR A 67 -14.82 -1.27 -4.12
C TYR A 67 -14.76 0.09 -3.45
N VAL A 68 -14.73 0.09 -2.13
CA VAL A 68 -14.53 1.29 -1.33
C VAL A 68 -13.34 1.08 -0.40
N ILE A 69 -12.53 2.12 -0.21
CA ILE A 69 -11.52 2.14 0.84
C ILE A 69 -12.19 2.68 2.10
N LEU A 70 -12.03 1.96 3.22
CA LEU A 70 -12.58 2.40 4.50
C LEU A 70 -11.77 3.58 5.05
N ASP A 71 -12.46 4.50 5.73
CA ASP A 71 -11.85 5.73 6.25
C ASP A 71 -10.82 5.46 7.36
N GLU A 72 -11.02 4.39 8.13
CA GLU A 72 -10.14 4.02 9.24
C GLU A 72 -9.06 3.03 8.76
N PRO A 73 -7.78 3.44 8.70
CA PRO A 73 -6.69 2.57 8.28
C PRO A 73 -6.32 1.58 9.40
N LEU A 74 -5.84 0.39 9.03
CA LEU A 74 -5.29 -0.58 9.99
C LEU A 74 -3.98 -0.09 10.61
N SER A 75 -3.13 0.55 9.81
CA SER A 75 -1.85 1.10 10.21
C SER A 75 -1.42 2.23 9.28
N SER A 76 -0.37 2.93 9.67
CA SER A 76 0.33 3.90 8.82
C SER A 76 1.77 3.46 8.67
N GLU A 77 2.26 3.43 7.44
CA GLU A 77 3.63 3.02 7.13
C GLU A 77 4.28 3.96 6.12
N GLN A 78 5.59 3.83 5.97
CA GLN A 78 6.37 4.56 4.97
C GLN A 78 7.20 3.58 4.15
N TYR A 79 7.28 3.81 2.85
CA TYR A 79 8.18 3.07 1.97
C TYR A 79 9.61 3.57 2.11
N ALA A 80 10.56 2.64 2.03
CA ALA A 80 11.98 2.96 2.06
C ALA A 80 12.74 2.14 1.01
N ILE A 81 13.86 2.68 0.54
CA ILE A 81 14.79 1.97 -0.34
C ILE A 81 15.85 1.31 0.52
N GLY A 82 15.96 -0.03 0.46
CA GLY A 82 16.97 -0.80 1.16
C GLY A 82 18.29 -0.86 0.39
N PHE A 83 19.41 -0.73 1.12
CA PHE A 83 20.76 -0.87 0.55
C PHE A 83 21.53 -1.95 1.30
N LEU A 84 22.50 -2.56 0.62
CA LEU A 84 23.43 -3.49 1.27
C LEU A 84 24.15 -2.76 2.42
N LYS A 85 24.23 -3.40 3.58
CA LYS A 85 24.89 -2.84 4.77
C LYS A 85 26.33 -2.43 4.45
N GLY A 86 26.65 -1.16 4.71
CA GLY A 86 27.95 -0.55 4.42
C GLY A 86 28.03 0.17 3.07
N ASN A 87 27.04 0.02 2.16
CA ASN A 87 26.97 0.79 0.91
C ASN A 87 26.37 2.18 1.13
N THR A 88 27.06 2.97 1.96
CA THR A 88 26.59 4.31 2.37
C THR A 88 26.73 5.32 1.22
N GLU A 89 27.72 5.19 0.37
CA GLU A 89 27.93 6.11 -0.77
C GLU A 89 26.74 6.07 -1.73
N LEU A 90 26.29 4.88 -2.13
CA LEU A 90 25.11 4.76 -3.00
C LEU A 90 23.84 5.23 -2.30
N ARG A 91 23.63 4.87 -1.03
CA ARG A 91 22.48 5.34 -0.24
C ARG A 91 22.41 6.87 -0.22
N ASP A 92 23.54 7.51 0.08
CA ASP A 92 23.58 8.97 0.24
C ASP A 92 23.40 9.67 -1.11
N ALA A 93 23.94 9.12 -2.19
CA ALA A 93 23.73 9.62 -3.55
C ALA A 93 22.25 9.52 -3.97
N VAL A 94 21.60 8.38 -3.73
CA VAL A 94 20.17 8.20 -4.04
C VAL A 94 19.30 9.13 -3.20
N ASN A 95 19.57 9.26 -1.90
CA ASN A 95 18.84 10.18 -1.03
C ASN A 95 18.96 11.63 -1.50
N ALA A 96 20.18 12.06 -1.89
CA ALA A 96 20.42 13.41 -2.38
C ALA A 96 19.62 13.71 -3.67
N GLU A 97 19.59 12.76 -4.61
CA GLU A 97 18.81 12.94 -5.85
C GLU A 97 17.30 12.90 -5.60
N LEU A 98 16.79 12.05 -4.71
CA LEU A 98 15.37 12.06 -4.36
C LEU A 98 14.92 13.39 -3.73
N LEU A 99 15.73 13.95 -2.83
CA LEU A 99 15.44 15.25 -2.24
C LEU A 99 15.46 16.36 -3.28
N LYS A 100 16.44 16.36 -4.19
CA LYS A 100 16.53 17.30 -5.30
C LYS A 100 15.32 17.21 -6.23
N MET A 101 14.90 15.98 -6.59
CA MET A 101 13.70 15.76 -7.42
C MET A 101 12.42 16.25 -6.73
N ALA A 102 12.36 16.16 -5.40
CA ALA A 102 11.25 16.71 -4.63
C ALA A 102 11.25 18.25 -4.63
N GLU A 103 12.44 18.86 -4.52
CA GLU A 103 12.62 20.34 -4.49
C GLU A 103 12.39 20.98 -5.88
N ASP A 104 12.87 20.36 -6.95
CA ASP A 104 12.77 20.92 -8.32
C ASP A 104 11.46 20.56 -9.05
N GLY A 105 10.60 19.77 -8.43
CA GLY A 105 9.30 19.36 -8.97
C GLY A 105 9.32 18.12 -9.87
N THR A 106 10.49 17.57 -10.19
CA THR A 106 10.62 16.38 -11.04
C THR A 106 9.84 15.19 -10.48
N MET A 107 9.86 14.99 -9.15
CA MET A 107 9.13 13.90 -8.51
C MET A 107 7.62 14.04 -8.72
N LEU A 108 7.08 15.26 -8.59
CA LEU A 108 5.66 15.54 -8.83
C LEU A 108 5.29 15.34 -10.30
N GLU A 109 6.13 15.79 -11.23
CA GLU A 109 5.93 15.59 -12.67
C GLU A 109 5.86 14.10 -13.05
N ILE A 110 6.78 13.29 -12.50
CA ILE A 110 6.75 11.84 -12.70
C ILE A 110 5.47 11.24 -12.11
N ALA A 111 5.13 11.60 -10.87
CA ALA A 111 3.95 11.07 -10.18
C ALA A 111 2.64 11.38 -10.92
N GLN A 112 2.52 12.54 -11.54
CA GLN A 112 1.35 12.92 -12.33
C GLN A 112 1.04 11.94 -13.48
N ASN A 113 2.05 11.26 -14.04
CA ASN A 113 1.86 10.27 -15.08
C ASN A 113 1.18 8.97 -14.57
N TYR A 114 1.04 8.81 -13.26
CA TYR A 114 0.45 7.63 -12.64
C TYR A 114 -0.89 7.89 -11.93
N VAL A 115 -1.38 9.12 -11.96
CA VAL A 115 -2.68 9.48 -11.36
C VAL A 115 -3.82 8.68 -11.96
N ASP A 116 -3.83 8.50 -13.29
CA ASP A 116 -4.83 7.70 -14.00
C ASP A 116 -4.75 6.20 -13.64
N GLN A 117 -3.66 5.77 -13.02
CA GLN A 117 -3.46 4.42 -12.52
C GLN A 117 -3.76 4.29 -11.01
N GLY A 118 -4.34 5.33 -10.41
CA GLY A 118 -4.76 5.34 -9.01
C GLY A 118 -3.75 5.93 -8.03
N LEU A 119 -2.61 6.50 -8.49
CA LEU A 119 -1.70 7.20 -7.57
C LEU A 119 -2.34 8.46 -7.01
N VAL A 120 -2.39 8.56 -5.69
CA VAL A 120 -2.82 9.77 -4.97
C VAL A 120 -1.60 10.61 -4.64
N LEU A 121 -1.51 11.84 -5.19
CA LEU A 121 -0.36 12.72 -5.02
C LEU A 121 -0.09 13.10 -3.56
N ASP A 122 -1.13 13.17 -2.73
CA ASP A 122 -1.02 13.47 -1.29
C ASP A 122 -0.30 12.38 -0.49
N SER A 123 -0.13 11.17 -1.06
CA SER A 123 0.66 10.09 -0.45
C SER A 123 2.18 10.28 -0.58
N LEU A 124 2.63 11.23 -1.39
CA LEU A 124 4.05 11.49 -1.64
C LEU A 124 4.68 12.30 -0.51
N CYS A 125 5.19 11.63 0.52
CA CYS A 125 5.69 12.26 1.74
C CYS A 125 6.90 13.19 1.56
N LEU A 126 7.69 13.05 0.49
CA LEU A 126 8.82 13.94 0.19
C LEU A 126 8.38 15.28 -0.43
N ILE A 127 7.21 15.34 -1.06
CA ILE A 127 6.67 16.56 -1.68
C ILE A 127 5.84 17.36 -0.67
N ASN A 128 5.17 16.67 0.24
CA ASN A 128 4.20 17.24 1.18
C ASN A 128 4.82 17.50 2.58
N LYS A 129 6.05 18.01 2.63
CA LYS A 129 6.71 18.39 3.89
C LYS A 129 6.37 19.82 4.31
#